data_e778d14eb4c7cb155bbb752c4bc1ebb5
#
_entry.id   e778d14eb4c7cb155bbb752c4bc1ebb5
#
_cell.length_a   1.000
_cell.length_b   1.000
_cell.length_c   1.000
_cell.angle_alpha   90.00
_cell.angle_beta   90.00
_cell.angle_gamma   90.00
#
_symmetry.space_group_name_H-M   'P 1'
#
loop_
_entity.id
_entity.type
_entity.pdbx_description
1 polymer ?
#
loop_
_entity_poly.entity_id
_entity_poly.type
_entity_poly.pdbx_seq_one_letter_code
_entity_poly.pdbx_strand_id
1 'polypeptide(L)'
;MVREMSELCFFVPSPRRDRRGRPLAMDGLNEIIARERGSLNAAAQAKHDATAYVSYIAAMAAHEQHWHTPEGRCHVTLTFVEINHRRDPDNIYGGAKYVLDGLTARADLGAGVIMDDSQACITLVCELADTTDNEHPGVWVRIREE
;
A
#
# COMPACT_ATOMS: atom_id res chain seq x y z
N MET A 1 -28.53 -2.04 19.83
CA MET A 1 -27.07 -1.97 19.97
C MET A 1 -26.49 -1.53 18.64
N VAL A 2 -25.84 -0.39 18.62
CA VAL A 2 -25.18 0.12 17.41
C VAL A 2 -23.87 -0.62 17.26
N ARG A 3 -23.71 -1.37 16.17
CA ARG A 3 -22.44 -2.02 15.84
C ARG A 3 -21.49 -0.93 15.33
N GLU A 4 -20.43 -0.65 16.07
CA GLU A 4 -19.38 0.22 15.57
C GLU A 4 -18.77 -0.41 14.33
N MET A 5 -18.59 0.41 13.26
CA MET A 5 -17.92 -0.06 12.07
C MET A 5 -16.44 -0.23 12.37
N SER A 6 -15.95 -1.44 12.15
CA SER A 6 -14.54 -1.75 12.32
C SER A 6 -13.71 -1.07 11.25
N GLU A 7 -12.64 -0.41 11.68
CA GLU A 7 -11.73 0.32 10.80
C GLU A 7 -10.29 0.01 11.16
N LEU A 8 -9.46 -0.20 10.13
CA LEU A 8 -8.02 -0.33 10.27
C LEU A 8 -7.37 0.82 9.53
N CYS A 9 -6.51 1.58 10.20
CA CYS A 9 -5.80 2.69 9.59
C CYS A 9 -4.33 2.66 10.02
N PHE A 10 -3.41 2.77 9.06
CA PHE A 10 -1.97 2.82 9.33
C PHE A 10 -1.22 3.49 8.19
N PHE A 11 0.00 3.94 8.48
CA PHE A 11 0.88 4.56 7.52
C PHE A 11 2.02 3.61 7.14
N VAL A 12 2.28 3.50 5.84
CA VAL A 12 3.41 2.76 5.30
C VAL A 12 4.43 3.79 4.80
N PRO A 13 5.52 4.03 5.56
CA PRO A 13 6.57 4.94 5.11
C PRO A 13 7.21 4.40 3.82
N SER A 14 7.55 5.28 2.88
CA SER A 14 8.29 4.85 1.70
C SER A 14 9.69 4.36 2.10
N PRO A 15 10.09 3.16 1.68
CA PRO A 15 11.44 2.67 1.96
C PRO A 15 12.48 3.22 0.98
N ARG A 16 12.05 3.95 -0.04
CA ARG A 16 12.93 4.42 -1.11
C ARG A 16 13.76 5.62 -0.67
N ARG A 17 15.02 5.62 -1.07
CA ARG A 17 15.97 6.71 -0.83
C ARG A 17 16.73 7.02 -2.10
N ASP A 18 17.15 8.29 -2.29
CA ASP A 18 18.08 8.66 -3.36
C ASP A 18 19.53 8.35 -2.94
N ARG A 19 20.49 8.66 -3.81
CA ARG A 19 21.91 8.41 -3.56
C ARG A 19 22.47 9.16 -2.35
N ARG A 20 21.81 10.26 -1.95
CA ARG A 20 22.20 11.07 -0.79
C ARG A 20 21.44 10.68 0.47
N GLY A 21 20.63 9.62 0.40
CA GLY A 21 19.83 9.14 1.53
C GLY A 21 18.55 9.92 1.77
N ARG A 22 18.15 10.82 0.87
CA ARG A 22 16.92 11.58 1.00
C ARG A 22 15.71 10.71 0.64
N PRO A 23 14.58 10.86 1.36
CA PRO A 23 13.39 10.08 1.05
C PRO A 23 12.88 10.32 -0.37
N LEU A 24 12.46 9.23 -1.02
CA LEU A 24 11.70 9.26 -2.26
C LEU A 24 10.32 8.67 -1.99
N ALA A 25 9.32 9.09 -2.77
CA ALA A 25 7.97 8.56 -2.66
C ALA A 25 7.91 7.06 -2.99
N MET A 26 6.78 6.43 -2.69
CA MET A 26 6.54 5.01 -3.01
C MET A 26 6.73 4.74 -4.50
N ASP A 27 7.12 3.52 -4.86
CA ASP A 27 7.19 3.10 -6.25
C ASP A 27 5.87 3.38 -6.97
N GLY A 28 5.97 4.04 -8.13
CA GLY A 28 4.86 4.20 -9.06
C GLY A 28 5.00 3.25 -10.25
N LEU A 29 4.08 3.36 -11.19
CA LEU A 29 4.04 2.48 -12.37
C LEU A 29 5.33 2.54 -13.17
N ASN A 30 5.87 3.74 -13.40
CA ASN A 30 7.08 3.92 -14.21
C ASN A 30 8.30 3.23 -13.59
N GLU A 31 8.45 3.31 -12.28
CA GLU A 31 9.53 2.66 -11.56
C GLU A 31 9.42 1.14 -11.63
N ILE A 32 8.20 0.61 -11.52
CA ILE A 32 7.92 -0.82 -11.63
C ILE A 32 8.26 -1.32 -13.05
N ILE A 33 7.79 -0.62 -14.07
CA ILE A 33 8.05 -0.97 -15.48
C ILE A 33 9.56 -0.92 -15.78
N ALA A 34 10.26 0.10 -15.29
CA ALA A 34 11.70 0.24 -15.52
C ALA A 34 12.48 -0.94 -14.94
N ARG A 35 12.10 -1.45 -13.76
CA ARG A 35 12.72 -2.64 -13.17
C ARG A 35 12.47 -3.89 -14.01
N GLU A 36 11.25 -4.09 -14.48
CA GLU A 36 10.89 -5.25 -15.30
C GLU A 36 11.65 -5.27 -16.62
N ARG A 37 11.89 -4.11 -17.22
CA ARG A 37 12.70 -3.98 -18.44
C ARG A 37 14.18 -4.21 -18.20
N GLY A 38 14.68 -3.89 -17.00
CA GLY A 38 16.09 -4.08 -16.66
C GLY A 38 16.46 -5.52 -16.37
N SER A 39 15.71 -6.17 -15.47
CA SER A 39 15.97 -7.56 -15.06
C SER A 39 14.73 -8.15 -14.43
N LEU A 40 14.26 -9.29 -14.96
CA LEU A 40 13.11 -10.00 -14.40
C LEU A 40 13.39 -10.52 -12.98
N ASN A 41 14.60 -10.97 -12.72
CA ASN A 41 14.98 -11.44 -11.38
C ASN A 41 15.01 -10.31 -10.36
N ALA A 42 15.57 -9.16 -10.73
CA ALA A 42 15.59 -7.98 -9.87
C ALA A 42 14.17 -7.44 -9.63
N ALA A 43 13.32 -7.45 -10.65
CA ALA A 43 11.92 -7.03 -10.51
C ALA A 43 11.13 -7.97 -9.58
N ALA A 44 11.33 -9.29 -9.71
CA ALA A 44 10.69 -10.28 -8.83
C ALA A 44 11.14 -10.10 -7.37
N GLN A 45 12.43 -9.85 -7.14
CA GLN A 45 12.95 -9.61 -5.80
C GLN A 45 12.40 -8.30 -5.21
N ALA A 46 12.32 -7.23 -6.00
CA ALA A 46 11.76 -5.96 -5.56
C ALA A 46 10.28 -6.09 -5.18
N LYS A 47 9.51 -6.85 -5.96
CA LYS A 47 8.10 -7.14 -5.66
C LYS A 47 7.98 -7.94 -4.36
N HIS A 48 8.79 -8.97 -4.19
CA HIS A 48 8.82 -9.78 -2.97
C HIS A 48 9.13 -8.91 -1.74
N ASP A 49 10.17 -8.07 -1.82
CA ASP A 49 10.58 -7.21 -0.70
C ASP A 49 9.51 -6.16 -0.37
N ALA A 50 8.90 -5.56 -1.39
CA ALA A 50 7.83 -4.58 -1.20
C ALA A 50 6.59 -5.22 -0.55
N THR A 51 6.20 -6.41 -1.00
CA THR A 51 5.07 -7.15 -0.42
C THR A 51 5.35 -7.50 1.05
N ALA A 52 6.53 -8.03 1.34
CA ALA A 52 6.92 -8.38 2.71
C ALA A 52 6.95 -7.16 3.64
N TYR A 53 7.44 -6.03 3.15
CA TYR A 53 7.52 -4.79 3.89
C TYR A 53 6.12 -4.28 4.29
N VAL A 54 5.21 -4.18 3.32
CA VAL A 54 3.83 -3.75 3.58
C VAL A 54 3.11 -4.74 4.49
N SER A 55 3.28 -6.03 4.24
CA SER A 55 2.67 -7.11 5.04
C SER A 55 3.06 -7.00 6.52
N TYR A 56 4.34 -6.77 6.79
CA TYR A 56 4.82 -6.62 8.17
C TYR A 56 4.14 -5.45 8.88
N ILE A 57 4.10 -4.28 8.24
CA ILE A 57 3.47 -3.07 8.81
C ILE A 57 1.97 -3.28 9.01
N ALA A 58 1.29 -3.87 8.03
CA ALA A 58 -0.14 -4.16 8.10
C ALA A 58 -0.47 -5.15 9.23
N ALA A 59 0.31 -6.20 9.36
CA ALA A 59 0.12 -7.20 10.41
C ALA A 59 0.31 -6.60 11.81
N MET A 60 1.32 -5.75 11.99
CA MET A 60 1.55 -5.04 13.25
C MET A 60 0.38 -4.12 13.59
N ALA A 61 -0.09 -3.34 12.63
CA ALA A 61 -1.24 -2.43 12.83
C ALA A 61 -2.51 -3.22 13.16
N ALA A 62 -2.76 -4.32 12.45
CA ALA A 62 -3.93 -5.16 12.70
C ALA A 62 -3.91 -5.75 14.12
N HIS A 63 -2.75 -6.19 14.58
CA HIS A 63 -2.58 -6.71 15.94
C HIS A 63 -2.84 -5.61 16.99
N GLU A 64 -2.23 -4.44 16.82
CA GLU A 64 -2.36 -3.31 17.75
C GLU A 64 -3.79 -2.77 17.81
N GLN A 65 -4.49 -2.76 16.68
CA GLN A 65 -5.85 -2.21 16.58
C GLN A 65 -6.94 -3.27 16.73
N HIS A 66 -6.57 -4.50 17.03
CA HIS A 66 -7.51 -5.63 17.19
C HIS A 66 -8.41 -5.82 15.97
N TRP A 67 -7.80 -5.70 14.77
CA TRP A 67 -8.51 -5.89 13.52
C TRP A 67 -8.70 -7.36 13.21
N HIS A 68 -9.91 -7.71 12.78
CA HIS A 68 -10.22 -9.04 12.26
C HIS A 68 -10.58 -8.93 10.79
N THR A 69 -9.97 -9.79 9.97
CA THR A 69 -10.22 -9.80 8.53
C THR A 69 -11.70 -10.01 8.25
N PRO A 70 -12.37 -9.05 7.58
CA PRO A 70 -13.80 -9.19 7.29
C PRO A 70 -14.08 -10.33 6.32
N GLU A 71 -15.19 -11.02 6.50
CA GLU A 71 -15.69 -12.03 5.56
C GLU A 71 -16.37 -11.38 4.34
N GLY A 72 -16.95 -10.18 4.52
CA GLY A 72 -17.63 -9.43 3.48
C GLY A 72 -16.72 -8.45 2.75
N ARG A 73 -17.34 -7.61 1.94
CA ARG A 73 -16.62 -6.55 1.21
C ARG A 73 -16.05 -5.51 2.16
N CYS A 74 -14.94 -4.92 1.73
CA CYS A 74 -14.30 -3.80 2.42
C CYS A 74 -14.15 -2.61 1.49
N HIS A 75 -14.10 -1.43 2.08
CA HIS A 75 -13.60 -0.22 1.42
C HIS A 75 -12.14 -0.04 1.78
N VAL A 76 -11.27 0.02 0.76
CA VAL A 76 -9.84 0.29 0.93
C VAL A 76 -9.54 1.64 0.31
N THR A 77 -9.00 2.55 1.10
CA THR A 77 -8.55 3.86 0.63
C THR A 77 -7.04 3.94 0.81
N LEU A 78 -6.35 4.26 -0.28
CA LEU A 78 -4.90 4.51 -0.29
C LEU A 78 -4.68 6.00 -0.55
N THR A 79 -4.08 6.69 0.43
CA THR A 79 -3.76 8.11 0.32
C THR A 79 -2.25 8.25 0.20
N PHE A 80 -1.78 8.59 -1.00
CA PHE A 80 -0.35 8.68 -1.31
C PHE A 80 0.20 10.03 -0.89
N VAL A 81 1.28 10.01 -0.12
CA VAL A 81 2.02 11.20 0.31
C VAL A 81 3.29 11.30 -0.54
N GLU A 82 3.33 12.29 -1.43
CA GLU A 82 4.43 12.54 -2.34
C GLU A 82 5.43 13.55 -1.76
N ILE A 83 6.66 13.55 -2.27
CA ILE A 83 7.68 14.52 -1.85
C ILE A 83 7.48 15.89 -2.51
N ASN A 84 6.85 15.92 -3.68
CA ASN A 84 6.56 17.11 -4.48
C ASN A 84 5.43 16.80 -5.47
N HIS A 85 5.12 17.74 -6.37
CA HIS A 85 4.03 17.61 -7.34
C HIS A 85 4.48 17.18 -8.74
N ARG A 86 5.64 16.51 -8.88
CA ARG A 86 6.22 16.23 -10.21
C ARG A 86 5.65 15.00 -10.91
N ARG A 87 5.26 13.97 -10.16
CA ARG A 87 4.73 12.74 -10.77
C ARG A 87 3.25 12.88 -11.08
N ASP A 88 2.83 12.31 -12.21
CA ASP A 88 1.43 12.29 -12.57
C ASP A 88 0.63 11.29 -11.70
N PRO A 89 -0.64 11.58 -11.40
CA PRO A 89 -1.46 10.70 -10.56
C PRO A 89 -1.54 9.26 -11.05
N ASP A 90 -1.66 9.02 -12.35
CA ASP A 90 -1.71 7.67 -12.91
C ASP A 90 -0.42 6.88 -12.63
N ASN A 91 0.74 7.53 -12.66
CA ASN A 91 1.99 6.91 -12.26
C ASN A 91 1.98 6.56 -10.77
N ILE A 92 1.60 7.49 -9.92
CA ILE A 92 1.54 7.30 -8.46
C ILE A 92 0.62 6.13 -8.11
N TYR A 93 -0.60 6.11 -8.64
CA TYR A 93 -1.60 5.10 -8.31
C TYR A 93 -1.25 3.71 -8.84
N GLY A 94 -0.38 3.61 -9.83
CA GLY A 94 0.15 2.33 -10.27
C GLY A 94 0.91 1.57 -9.19
N GLY A 95 1.43 2.27 -8.18
CA GLY A 95 2.06 1.67 -7.01
C GLY A 95 1.10 0.96 -6.05
N ALA A 96 -0.21 1.14 -6.21
CA ALA A 96 -1.21 0.46 -5.38
C ALA A 96 -1.07 -1.05 -5.43
N LYS A 97 -0.60 -1.62 -6.53
CA LYS A 97 -0.43 -3.07 -6.69
C LYS A 97 0.45 -3.67 -5.58
N TYR A 98 1.60 -3.08 -5.31
CA TYR A 98 2.50 -3.58 -4.28
C TYR A 98 1.90 -3.46 -2.88
N VAL A 99 1.17 -2.40 -2.63
CA VAL A 99 0.48 -2.19 -1.35
C VAL A 99 -0.60 -3.26 -1.17
N LEU A 100 -1.46 -3.44 -2.17
CA LEU A 100 -2.55 -4.42 -2.10
C LEU A 100 -2.05 -5.86 -1.95
N ASP A 101 -0.96 -6.22 -2.63
CA ASP A 101 -0.35 -7.55 -2.49
C ASP A 101 0.09 -7.80 -1.03
N GLY A 102 0.55 -6.78 -0.34
CA GLY A 102 0.93 -6.88 1.08
C GLY A 102 -0.24 -7.01 2.04
N LEU A 103 -1.44 -6.61 1.62
CA LEU A 103 -2.64 -6.65 2.46
C LEU A 103 -3.41 -7.96 2.35
N THR A 104 -3.30 -8.68 1.25
CA THR A 104 -4.20 -9.79 0.93
C THR A 104 -3.82 -11.08 1.64
N ALA A 105 -4.83 -11.94 1.90
CA ALA A 105 -4.63 -13.27 2.43
C ALA A 105 -4.13 -14.26 1.36
N ARG A 106 -4.36 -13.98 0.07
CA ARG A 106 -4.02 -14.88 -1.04
C ARG A 106 -2.59 -14.74 -1.54
N ALA A 107 -1.94 -13.62 -1.30
CA ALA A 107 -0.54 -13.46 -1.64
C ALA A 107 0.32 -14.28 -0.64
N ASP A 108 1.38 -14.92 -1.13
CA ASP A 108 2.25 -15.77 -0.30
C ASP A 108 2.80 -15.06 0.93
N LEU A 109 3.02 -13.76 0.84
CA LEU A 109 3.57 -12.93 1.92
C LEU A 109 2.55 -11.94 2.48
N GLY A 110 1.31 -11.99 2.04
CA GLY A 110 0.29 -11.03 2.44
C GLY A 110 -0.08 -11.14 3.92
N ALA A 111 -0.43 -10.00 4.51
CA ALA A 111 -0.80 -9.92 5.93
C ALA A 111 -2.18 -10.53 6.24
N GLY A 112 -3.02 -10.71 5.23
CA GLY A 112 -4.36 -11.25 5.41
C GLY A 112 -5.33 -10.28 6.08
N VAL A 113 -5.09 -8.98 6.00
CA VAL A 113 -6.00 -7.96 6.57
C VAL A 113 -7.22 -7.72 5.69
N ILE A 114 -7.14 -8.12 4.42
CA ILE A 114 -8.29 -8.31 3.52
C ILE A 114 -8.21 -9.70 2.91
N MET A 115 -9.35 -10.26 2.51
CA MET A 115 -9.36 -11.61 1.93
C MET A 115 -8.70 -11.67 0.57
N ASP A 116 -8.99 -10.69 -0.27
CA ASP A 116 -8.47 -10.59 -1.63
C ASP A 116 -8.62 -9.14 -2.12
N ASP A 117 -7.84 -8.76 -3.11
CA ASP A 117 -7.90 -7.44 -3.73
C ASP A 117 -8.83 -7.40 -4.95
N SER A 118 -9.59 -8.45 -5.16
CA SER A 118 -10.53 -8.54 -6.28
C SER A 118 -11.71 -7.59 -6.13
N GLN A 119 -12.32 -7.28 -7.26
CA GLN A 119 -13.52 -6.46 -7.34
C GLN A 119 -14.68 -7.01 -6.49
N ALA A 120 -14.71 -8.31 -6.27
CA ALA A 120 -15.71 -8.95 -5.42
C ALA A 120 -15.49 -8.69 -3.93
N CYS A 121 -14.24 -8.45 -3.52
CA CYS A 121 -13.85 -8.33 -2.10
C CYS A 121 -13.66 -6.89 -1.64
N ILE A 122 -13.27 -5.98 -2.53
CA ILE A 122 -12.98 -4.59 -2.14
C ILE A 122 -13.54 -3.57 -3.12
N THR A 123 -13.82 -2.39 -2.57
CA THR A 123 -13.90 -1.14 -3.33
C THR A 123 -12.62 -0.36 -3.05
N LEU A 124 -11.84 -0.05 -4.08
CA LEU A 124 -10.57 0.64 -3.94
C LEU A 124 -10.71 2.10 -4.35
N VAL A 125 -10.23 2.99 -3.49
CA VAL A 125 -10.07 4.41 -3.78
C VAL A 125 -8.60 4.77 -3.60
N CYS A 126 -8.00 5.38 -4.63
CA CYS A 126 -6.66 5.96 -4.55
C CYS A 126 -6.79 7.47 -4.62
N GLU A 127 -6.09 8.16 -3.74
CA GLU A 127 -6.10 9.61 -3.68
C GLU A 127 -4.71 10.15 -3.30
N LEU A 128 -4.49 11.43 -3.55
CA LEU A 128 -3.30 12.13 -3.10
C LEU A 128 -3.61 12.83 -1.77
N ALA A 129 -2.62 12.86 -0.88
CA ALA A 129 -2.71 13.69 0.32
C ALA A 129 -2.80 15.17 -0.07
N ASP A 130 -3.48 15.97 0.76
CA ASP A 130 -3.68 17.40 0.51
C ASP A 130 -2.36 18.16 0.40
N THR A 131 -1.34 17.72 1.12
CA THR A 131 -0.01 18.32 1.12
C THR A 131 1.06 17.28 0.83
N THR A 132 2.15 17.73 0.21
CA THR A 132 3.36 16.90 0.05
C THR A 132 4.19 16.92 1.33
N ASP A 133 5.02 15.90 1.51
CA ASP A 133 5.95 15.80 2.65
C ASP A 133 7.26 15.20 2.16
N ASN A 134 8.31 16.03 2.06
CA ASN A 134 9.59 15.58 1.54
C ASN A 134 10.45 14.84 2.59
N GLU A 135 10.01 14.79 3.83
CA GLU A 135 10.71 14.07 4.89
C GLU A 135 10.04 12.71 5.20
N HIS A 136 8.72 12.62 5.02
CA HIS A 136 7.93 11.45 5.39
C HIS A 136 6.95 11.03 4.27
N PRO A 137 7.44 10.78 3.05
CA PRO A 137 6.57 10.24 2.00
C PRO A 137 6.18 8.81 2.28
N GLY A 138 5.06 8.39 1.73
CA GLY A 138 4.56 7.04 1.91
C GLY A 138 3.10 6.93 1.48
N VAL A 139 2.38 6.01 2.12
CA VAL A 139 0.95 5.81 1.84
C VAL A 139 0.19 5.53 3.12
N TRP A 140 -0.93 6.24 3.31
CA TRP A 140 -1.92 5.91 4.32
C TRP A 140 -2.83 4.82 3.79
N VAL A 141 -3.05 3.80 4.59
CA VAL A 141 -3.97 2.71 4.28
C VAL A 141 -5.13 2.77 5.26
N ARG A 142 -6.34 2.80 4.73
CA ARG A 142 -7.56 2.80 5.52
C ARG A 142 -8.49 1.72 4.99
N ILE A 143 -8.91 0.81 5.87
CA ILE A 143 -9.77 -0.30 5.52
C ILE A 143 -10.99 -0.26 6.43
N ARG A 144 -12.19 -0.30 5.84
CA ARG A 144 -13.46 -0.35 6.57
C ARG A 144 -14.32 -1.46 6.01
N GLU A 145 -15.04 -2.15 6.90
CA GLU A 145 -16.11 -3.07 6.48
C GLU A 145 -17.23 -2.27 5.79
N GLU A 146 -17.81 -2.86 4.78
CA GLU A 146 -19.05 -2.37 4.17
C GLU A 146 -20.26 -2.58 5.09
#